data_646110d922363734869af4d192286b00
#
_entry.id   646110d922363734869af4d192286b00
#
_cell.length_a   1.000
_cell.length_b   1.000
_cell.length_c   1.000
_cell.angle_alpha   90.00
_cell.angle_beta   90.00
_cell.angle_gamma   90.00
#
_symmetry.space_group_name_H-M   'P 1'
#
loop_
_entity.id
_entity.type
_entity.pdbx_description
1 polymer ?
#
loop_
_entity_poly.entity_id
_entity_poly.type
_entity_poly.pdbx_seq_one_letter_code
_entity_poly.pdbx_strand_id
1 'polypeptide(L)'
;MGSRTESIEDLLALHDAQLRGRLPAPMPIGSVVETDGSVVRIHYGTHASIEHRALPVEGLDALIARQRDACEARGEPAEWKVYAHDSPVDLPQRLWAAGFITGRERAVLVAPVDQIVAAEPLSAEAVVAEVSDHRHLQDVAKFVAAAGPQPIAFTEFLADGRSLQWEDHVLVAMQDGRIRAAAWGAHLAHTNFVAIGGIVDPEGRFADHLCGWDWRRSNSIGRFGTPDVGYVVAEADGELRPALEAAGMRVITTVTAYHWLPEQPPTRTRPIRRLFDDPEHDALWARFYTEFEFRPSTATSPGITEPAASATWQLGALDPADAEHDGVEQLQRIISAGLLACDKPGEVLYWLDWQHAGCRFDPGRVGGVGQPNWPGSAYPDGDYYIYVTPDFRLGTFGHPWESTVCVFGDQLLSEVEEELTALLGAPIRRGGRPSGATRTFGADAP
;
A
#
# COMPACT_ATOMS: atom_id res chain seq x y z
N MET A 1 -30.85 -28.01 9.69
CA MET A 1 -29.57 -28.43 10.28
C MET A 1 -29.26 -27.41 11.37
N GLY A 2 -29.25 -27.80 12.66
CA GLY A 2 -28.99 -26.87 13.75
C GLY A 2 -27.58 -26.32 13.65
N SER A 3 -27.42 -25.02 13.57
CA SER A 3 -26.16 -24.32 13.66
C SER A 3 -25.50 -24.70 15.00
N ARG A 4 -24.42 -25.45 14.94
CA ARG A 4 -23.59 -25.73 16.12
C ARG A 4 -22.93 -24.41 16.49
N THR A 5 -23.26 -23.85 17.64
CA THR A 5 -22.59 -22.65 18.13
C THR A 5 -21.13 -23.01 18.38
N GLU A 6 -20.21 -22.44 17.63
CA GLU A 6 -18.78 -22.64 17.80
C GLU A 6 -18.33 -22.22 19.20
N SER A 7 -17.42 -22.96 19.81
CA SER A 7 -16.85 -22.58 21.11
C SER A 7 -15.90 -21.39 20.97
N ILE A 8 -15.58 -20.72 22.07
CA ILE A 8 -14.54 -19.67 22.09
C ILE A 8 -13.19 -20.26 21.67
N GLU A 9 -12.90 -21.50 22.08
CA GLU A 9 -11.67 -22.21 21.73
C GLU A 9 -11.58 -22.46 20.21
N ASP A 10 -12.69 -22.86 19.56
CA ASP A 10 -12.73 -23.07 18.11
C ASP A 10 -12.48 -21.74 17.36
N LEU A 11 -13.08 -20.65 17.80
CA LEU A 11 -12.89 -19.32 17.20
C LEU A 11 -11.47 -18.78 17.42
N LEU A 12 -10.88 -19.02 18.60
CA LEU A 12 -9.49 -18.65 18.87
C LEU A 12 -8.53 -19.44 17.98
N ALA A 13 -8.74 -20.74 17.87
CA ALA A 13 -7.91 -21.60 17.01
C ALA A 13 -8.02 -21.18 15.54
N LEU A 14 -9.22 -20.81 15.07
CA LEU A 14 -9.44 -20.33 13.71
C LEU A 14 -8.75 -18.98 13.47
N HIS A 15 -8.88 -18.04 14.42
CA HIS A 15 -8.19 -16.76 14.41
C HIS A 15 -6.67 -16.95 14.30
N ASP A 16 -6.10 -17.76 15.17
CA ASP A 16 -4.64 -17.98 15.18
C ASP A 16 -4.15 -18.67 13.93
N ALA A 17 -4.92 -19.62 13.40
CA ALA A 17 -4.55 -20.30 12.16
C ALA A 17 -4.54 -19.38 10.94
N GLN A 18 -5.47 -18.43 10.87
CA GLN A 18 -5.66 -17.60 9.68
C GLN A 18 -5.09 -16.18 9.77
N LEU A 19 -5.01 -15.61 10.98
CA LEU A 19 -4.67 -14.20 11.14
C LEU A 19 -3.31 -13.94 11.79
N ARG A 20 -2.83 -14.83 12.69
CA ARG A 20 -1.55 -14.65 13.37
C ARG A 20 -0.37 -14.77 12.41
N GLY A 21 0.50 -13.75 12.40
CA GLY A 21 1.67 -13.70 11.51
C GLY A 21 1.31 -13.69 10.03
N ARG A 22 0.09 -13.28 9.69
CA ARG A 22 -0.34 -13.08 8.32
C ARG A 22 0.26 -11.80 7.76
N LEU A 23 0.75 -11.86 6.53
CA LEU A 23 1.13 -10.66 5.80
C LEU A 23 -0.10 -9.99 5.19
N PRO A 24 -0.17 -8.66 5.17
CA PRO A 24 -1.15 -7.96 4.36
C PRO A 24 -1.09 -8.43 2.90
N ALA A 25 -2.24 -8.63 2.27
CA ALA A 25 -2.33 -8.92 0.85
C ALA A 25 -3.52 -8.13 0.26
N PRO A 26 -3.27 -7.26 -0.72
CA PRO A 26 -1.93 -6.89 -1.21
C PRO A 26 -1.06 -6.18 -0.17
N MET A 27 0.25 -6.28 -0.32
CA MET A 27 1.18 -5.52 0.54
C MET A 27 1.01 -4.01 0.28
N PRO A 28 1.00 -3.16 1.33
CA PRO A 28 1.01 -1.71 1.15
C PRO A 28 2.21 -1.27 0.33
N ILE A 29 1.98 -0.40 -0.65
CA ILE A 29 3.06 0.12 -1.49
C ILE A 29 4.14 0.79 -0.64
N GLY A 30 5.39 0.53 -0.97
CA GLY A 30 6.54 1.06 -0.22
C GLY A 30 6.83 0.35 1.11
N SER A 31 6.13 -0.75 1.43
CA SER A 31 6.46 -1.57 2.59
C SER A 31 7.52 -2.64 2.27
N VAL A 32 8.24 -3.06 3.32
CA VAL A 32 9.26 -4.11 3.24
C VAL A 32 8.97 -5.16 4.32
N VAL A 33 9.06 -6.43 3.97
CA VAL A 33 8.91 -7.54 4.90
C VAL A 33 10.27 -8.15 5.18
N GLU A 34 10.58 -8.32 6.45
CA GLU A 34 11.76 -9.04 6.91
C GLU A 34 11.36 -10.13 7.89
N THR A 35 12.04 -11.27 7.82
CA THR A 35 11.81 -12.41 8.72
C THR A 35 13.06 -12.72 9.53
N ASP A 36 12.88 -12.97 10.83
CA ASP A 36 13.94 -13.44 11.74
C ASP A 36 13.40 -14.61 12.57
N GLY A 37 13.58 -15.81 12.05
CA GLY A 37 13.01 -17.02 12.64
C GLY A 37 11.49 -17.01 12.60
N SER A 38 10.87 -16.98 13.79
CA SER A 38 9.41 -16.97 13.94
C SER A 38 8.81 -15.55 14.00
N VAL A 39 9.64 -14.52 13.87
CA VAL A 39 9.21 -13.13 13.88
C VAL A 39 9.19 -12.58 12.47
N VAL A 40 8.13 -11.86 12.15
CA VAL A 40 7.97 -11.10 10.91
C VAL A 40 7.90 -9.62 11.25
N ARG A 41 8.74 -8.81 10.61
CA ARG A 41 8.64 -7.34 10.62
C ARG A 41 8.10 -6.84 9.30
N ILE A 42 7.19 -5.90 9.39
CA ILE A 42 6.70 -5.16 8.24
C ILE A 42 7.07 -3.70 8.45
N HIS A 43 7.96 -3.20 7.63
CA HIS A 43 8.41 -1.82 7.61
C HIS A 43 7.54 -1.02 6.65
N TYR A 44 6.85 0.02 7.13
CA TYR A 44 5.97 0.87 6.34
C TYR A 44 6.65 2.19 5.93
N GLY A 45 7.91 2.38 6.34
CA GLY A 45 8.68 3.61 6.08
C GLY A 45 8.43 4.74 7.07
N THR A 46 7.39 4.65 7.89
CA THR A 46 7.05 5.58 8.98
C THR A 46 6.98 4.88 10.33
N HIS A 47 6.75 3.60 10.34
CA HIS A 47 6.68 2.71 11.50
C HIS A 47 6.90 1.27 11.05
N ALA A 48 7.09 0.38 12.02
CA ALA A 48 7.16 -1.05 11.80
C ALA A 48 6.14 -1.80 12.65
N SER A 49 5.54 -2.86 12.09
CA SER A 49 4.75 -3.86 12.82
C SER A 49 5.60 -5.12 13.03
N ILE A 50 5.58 -5.65 14.23
CA ILE A 50 6.28 -6.88 14.59
C ILE A 50 5.23 -7.93 14.98
N GLU A 51 5.21 -9.02 14.22
CA GLU A 51 4.28 -10.12 14.38
C GLU A 51 5.03 -11.41 14.68
N HIS A 52 4.41 -12.32 15.44
CA HIS A 52 4.97 -13.63 15.74
C HIS A 52 3.86 -14.67 15.90
N ARG A 53 4.20 -15.94 15.72
CA ARG A 53 3.29 -17.07 16.03
C ARG A 53 3.75 -17.85 17.27
N ALA A 54 5.03 -18.22 17.29
CA ALA A 54 5.67 -18.90 18.39
C ALA A 54 7.08 -18.36 18.57
N LEU A 55 7.48 -18.09 19.79
CA LEU A 55 8.79 -17.55 20.09
C LEU A 55 9.68 -18.60 20.76
N PRO A 56 10.99 -18.61 20.47
CA PRO A 56 11.92 -19.48 21.17
C PRO A 56 12.09 -19.00 22.62
N VAL A 57 12.22 -19.90 23.55
CA VAL A 57 12.53 -19.57 24.95
C VAL A 57 14.01 -19.13 25.07
N GLU A 58 14.91 -19.90 24.41
CA GLU A 58 16.32 -19.59 24.39
C GLU A 58 16.64 -18.50 23.35
N GLY A 59 17.50 -17.54 23.75
CA GLY A 59 17.91 -16.45 22.86
C GLY A 59 16.85 -15.38 22.59
N LEU A 60 15.72 -15.39 23.30
CA LEU A 60 14.62 -14.45 23.09
C LEU A 60 15.05 -12.99 23.29
N ASP A 61 15.87 -12.67 24.30
CA ASP A 61 16.33 -11.29 24.52
C ASP A 61 17.21 -10.80 23.36
N ALA A 62 18.04 -11.67 22.79
CA ALA A 62 18.84 -11.35 21.62
C ALA A 62 17.93 -11.18 20.36
N LEU A 63 16.88 -11.98 20.24
CA LEU A 63 15.87 -11.82 19.19
C LEU A 63 15.17 -10.46 19.29
N ILE A 64 14.69 -10.08 20.48
CA ILE A 64 14.05 -8.79 20.74
C ILE A 64 15.01 -7.62 20.40
N ALA A 65 16.28 -7.71 20.82
CA ALA A 65 17.28 -6.70 20.51
C ALA A 65 17.48 -6.51 19.00
N ARG A 66 17.56 -7.59 18.23
CA ARG A 66 17.69 -7.50 16.77
C ARG A 66 16.46 -6.85 16.11
N GLN A 67 15.24 -7.09 16.64
CA GLN A 67 14.04 -6.40 16.14
C GLN A 67 14.11 -4.90 16.34
N ARG A 68 14.49 -4.49 17.54
CA ARG A 68 14.70 -3.07 17.89
C ARG A 68 15.79 -2.43 17.02
N ASP A 69 16.96 -3.08 16.90
CA ASP A 69 18.10 -2.56 16.16
C ASP A 69 17.76 -2.39 14.65
N ALA A 70 16.95 -3.28 14.08
CA ALA A 70 16.46 -3.15 12.71
C ALA A 70 15.52 -1.95 12.53
N CYS A 71 14.66 -1.67 13.51
CA CYS A 71 13.79 -0.49 13.50
C CYS A 71 14.57 0.80 13.74
N GLU A 72 15.59 0.79 14.65
CA GLU A 72 16.50 1.92 14.88
C GLU A 72 17.25 2.31 13.60
N ALA A 73 17.80 1.32 12.88
CA ALA A 73 18.54 1.56 11.64
C ALA A 73 17.71 2.27 10.56
N ARG A 74 16.38 2.19 10.65
CA ARG A 74 15.43 2.84 9.73
C ARG A 74 14.80 4.11 10.29
N GLY A 75 15.03 4.43 11.58
CA GLY A 75 14.34 5.51 12.28
C GLY A 75 12.83 5.27 12.38
N GLU A 76 12.38 4.02 12.46
CA GLU A 76 10.97 3.65 12.50
C GLU A 76 10.54 3.25 13.92
N PRO A 77 9.53 3.92 14.51
CA PRO A 77 8.84 3.38 15.68
C PRO A 77 8.33 1.98 15.42
N ALA A 78 8.33 1.12 16.43
CA ALA A 78 7.85 -0.25 16.28
C ALA A 78 6.64 -0.53 17.19
N GLU A 79 5.71 -1.33 16.69
CA GLU A 79 4.61 -1.92 17.46
C GLU A 79 4.77 -3.45 17.45
N TRP A 80 4.81 -4.05 18.64
CA TRP A 80 4.81 -5.51 18.81
C TRP A 80 3.52 -5.93 19.52
N LYS A 81 2.67 -6.67 18.83
CA LYS A 81 1.43 -7.18 19.41
C LYS A 81 1.69 -8.49 20.17
N VAL A 82 1.23 -8.52 21.44
CA VAL A 82 1.31 -9.69 22.32
C VAL A 82 -0.10 -10.08 22.74
N TYR A 83 -0.46 -11.31 22.48
CA TYR A 83 -1.77 -11.85 22.86
C TYR A 83 -1.68 -12.54 24.23
N ALA A 84 -2.80 -12.55 25.00
CA ALA A 84 -2.83 -13.11 26.35
C ALA A 84 -2.43 -14.59 26.45
N HIS A 85 -2.57 -15.35 25.37
CA HIS A 85 -2.22 -16.75 25.28
C HIS A 85 -0.84 -17.03 24.64
N ASP A 86 -0.03 -15.97 24.40
CA ASP A 86 1.30 -16.13 23.83
C ASP A 86 2.29 -16.77 24.79
N SER A 87 3.24 -17.48 24.20
CA SER A 87 4.36 -18.12 24.90
C SER A 87 5.69 -17.63 24.32
N PRO A 88 6.70 -17.41 25.16
CA PRO A 88 6.72 -17.60 26.62
C PRO A 88 5.97 -16.51 27.39
N VAL A 89 5.43 -16.84 28.54
CA VAL A 89 4.57 -15.99 29.38
C VAL A 89 5.28 -14.72 29.89
N ASP A 90 6.61 -14.72 29.95
CA ASP A 90 7.44 -13.60 30.37
C ASP A 90 7.84 -12.66 29.21
N LEU A 91 7.30 -12.86 28.01
CA LEU A 91 7.51 -11.96 26.86
C LEU A 91 7.22 -10.47 27.19
N PRO A 92 6.12 -10.13 27.88
CA PRO A 92 5.84 -8.75 28.29
C PRO A 92 6.98 -8.11 29.10
N GLN A 93 7.50 -8.83 30.08
CA GLN A 93 8.60 -8.35 30.93
C GLN A 93 9.89 -8.17 30.17
N ARG A 94 10.19 -9.04 29.20
CA ARG A 94 11.36 -8.96 28.35
C ARG A 94 11.27 -7.77 27.38
N LEU A 95 10.11 -7.54 26.78
CA LEU A 95 9.86 -6.37 25.93
C LEU A 95 10.05 -5.07 26.73
N TRP A 96 9.50 -5.01 27.94
CA TRP A 96 9.68 -3.87 28.82
C TRP A 96 11.15 -3.66 29.20
N ALA A 97 11.88 -4.73 29.54
CA ALA A 97 13.32 -4.66 29.81
C ALA A 97 14.14 -4.20 28.58
N ALA A 98 13.67 -4.45 27.37
CA ALA A 98 14.25 -4.00 26.13
C ALA A 98 13.86 -2.57 25.73
N GLY A 99 13.07 -1.86 26.57
CA GLY A 99 12.68 -0.46 26.35
C GLY A 99 11.36 -0.27 25.61
N PHE A 100 10.59 -1.31 25.40
CA PHE A 100 9.22 -1.18 24.87
C PHE A 100 8.29 -0.62 25.94
N ILE A 101 7.36 0.23 25.54
CA ILE A 101 6.33 0.83 26.40
C ILE A 101 5.03 0.09 26.20
N THR A 102 4.40 -0.34 27.28
CA THR A 102 3.12 -1.04 27.23
C THR A 102 2.00 -0.08 26.80
N GLY A 103 1.28 -0.43 25.77
CA GLY A 103 0.08 0.25 25.32
C GLY A 103 -1.19 -0.24 26.06
N ARG A 104 -2.35 0.10 25.53
CA ARG A 104 -3.63 -0.38 26.08
C ARG A 104 -3.88 -1.84 25.69
N GLU A 105 -4.38 -2.61 26.64
CA GLU A 105 -4.96 -3.92 26.35
C GLU A 105 -6.31 -3.74 25.66
N ARG A 106 -6.53 -4.50 24.59
CA ARG A 106 -7.80 -4.55 23.85
C ARG A 106 -8.32 -5.97 23.80
N ALA A 107 -9.63 -6.12 23.87
CA ALA A 107 -10.27 -7.39 23.59
C ALA A 107 -10.24 -7.66 22.07
N VAL A 108 -9.95 -8.90 21.69
CA VAL A 108 -10.15 -9.41 20.33
C VAL A 108 -11.51 -10.10 20.29
N LEU A 109 -12.40 -9.55 19.48
CA LEU A 109 -13.79 -10.03 19.38
C LEU A 109 -13.99 -10.63 17.98
N VAL A 110 -14.73 -11.75 17.96
CA VAL A 110 -15.11 -12.43 16.72
C VAL A 110 -16.60 -12.79 16.76
N ALA A 111 -17.25 -12.66 15.62
CA ALA A 111 -18.60 -13.21 15.40
C ALA A 111 -18.73 -13.75 13.98
N PRO A 112 -19.59 -14.77 13.75
CA PRO A 112 -20.11 -15.06 12.44
C PRO A 112 -20.84 -13.83 11.87
N VAL A 113 -20.63 -13.52 10.59
CA VAL A 113 -21.21 -12.33 9.93
C VAL A 113 -22.72 -12.27 10.06
N ASP A 114 -23.40 -13.42 10.05
CA ASP A 114 -24.86 -13.53 10.13
C ASP A 114 -25.43 -13.48 11.56
N GLN A 115 -24.56 -13.40 12.56
CA GLN A 115 -24.94 -13.33 13.97
C GLN A 115 -24.76 -11.94 14.58
N ILE A 116 -24.18 -10.99 13.83
CA ILE A 116 -24.05 -9.60 14.29
C ILE A 116 -25.40 -8.91 14.11
N VAL A 117 -25.97 -8.45 15.19
CA VAL A 117 -27.26 -7.74 15.23
C VAL A 117 -27.07 -6.43 15.98
N ALA A 118 -27.35 -5.33 15.32
CA ALA A 118 -27.33 -4.02 15.98
C ALA A 118 -28.34 -3.99 17.14
N ALA A 119 -27.93 -3.41 18.26
CA ALA A 119 -28.74 -3.35 19.48
C ALA A 119 -30.04 -2.57 19.29
N GLU A 120 -29.97 -1.50 18.49
CA GLU A 120 -31.14 -0.66 18.17
C GLU A 120 -31.16 -0.38 16.65
N PRO A 121 -32.33 -0.29 16.02
CA PRO A 121 -32.44 0.09 14.62
C PRO A 121 -31.96 1.53 14.41
N LEU A 122 -31.34 1.81 13.25
CA LEU A 122 -31.02 3.17 12.86
C LEU A 122 -32.30 4.02 12.73
N SER A 123 -32.20 5.29 13.13
CA SER A 123 -33.26 6.25 12.84
C SER A 123 -33.46 6.40 11.33
N ALA A 124 -34.63 6.88 10.90
CA ALA A 124 -34.94 7.06 9.49
C ALA A 124 -34.00 8.04 8.76
N GLU A 125 -33.30 8.87 9.52
CA GLU A 125 -32.35 9.89 9.02
C GLU A 125 -30.89 9.43 9.10
N ALA A 126 -30.63 8.22 9.62
CA ALA A 126 -29.30 7.66 9.75
C ALA A 126 -29.06 6.54 8.74
N VAL A 127 -27.85 6.49 8.18
CA VAL A 127 -27.43 5.46 7.22
C VAL A 127 -25.97 5.08 7.49
N VAL A 128 -25.65 3.80 7.34
CA VAL A 128 -24.26 3.35 7.21
C VAL A 128 -23.96 3.19 5.73
N ALA A 129 -22.89 3.81 5.28
CA ALA A 129 -22.48 3.82 3.89
C ALA A 129 -20.97 3.60 3.76
N GLU A 130 -20.59 3.04 2.64
CA GLU A 130 -19.20 2.97 2.21
C GLU A 130 -18.81 4.27 1.51
N VAL A 131 -17.61 4.75 1.79
CA VAL A 131 -17.02 5.93 1.15
C VAL A 131 -16.20 5.48 -0.04
N SER A 132 -16.59 5.97 -1.22
CA SER A 132 -16.00 5.56 -2.50
C SER A 132 -15.21 6.65 -3.23
N ASP A 133 -15.18 7.90 -2.71
CA ASP A 133 -14.49 9.01 -3.36
C ASP A 133 -13.57 9.77 -2.41
N HIS A 134 -12.54 10.38 -3.00
CA HIS A 134 -11.47 11.08 -2.26
C HIS A 134 -11.95 12.26 -1.42
N ARG A 135 -12.98 12.99 -1.85
CA ARG A 135 -13.49 14.16 -1.10
C ARG A 135 -14.11 13.71 0.22
N HIS A 136 -14.92 12.67 0.17
CA HIS A 136 -15.51 12.10 1.37
C HIS A 136 -14.46 11.46 2.27
N LEU A 137 -13.39 10.85 1.72
CA LEU A 137 -12.27 10.37 2.52
C LEU A 137 -11.57 11.48 3.30
N GLN A 138 -11.39 12.67 2.70
CA GLN A 138 -10.85 13.83 3.41
C GLN A 138 -11.76 14.28 4.56
N ASP A 139 -13.07 14.23 4.39
CA ASP A 139 -14.03 14.58 5.45
C ASP A 139 -14.01 13.53 6.57
N VAL A 140 -13.87 12.24 6.24
CA VAL A 140 -13.63 11.18 7.24
C VAL A 140 -12.32 11.43 7.98
N ALA A 141 -11.23 11.75 7.28
CA ALA A 141 -9.94 12.04 7.92
C ALA A 141 -10.02 13.23 8.90
N LYS A 142 -10.74 14.30 8.54
CA LYS A 142 -11.01 15.43 9.45
C LYS A 142 -11.83 15.00 10.67
N PHE A 143 -12.88 14.21 10.46
CA PHE A 143 -13.73 13.68 11.54
C PHE A 143 -12.91 12.83 12.49
N VAL A 144 -12.14 11.88 11.97
CA VAL A 144 -11.28 10.99 12.75
C VAL A 144 -10.22 11.77 13.54
N ALA A 145 -9.57 12.76 12.91
CA ALA A 145 -8.58 13.61 13.57
C ALA A 145 -9.19 14.46 14.71
N ALA A 146 -10.42 14.92 14.55
CA ALA A 146 -11.13 15.70 15.58
C ALA A 146 -11.53 14.86 16.80
N ALA A 147 -11.68 13.54 16.64
CA ALA A 147 -12.03 12.64 17.74
C ALA A 147 -10.85 12.28 18.66
N GLY A 148 -9.62 12.72 18.32
CA GLY A 148 -8.41 12.50 19.11
C GLY A 148 -7.38 11.58 18.44
N PRO A 149 -6.31 11.21 19.15
CA PRO A 149 -5.28 10.33 18.62
C PRO A 149 -5.85 8.98 18.21
N GLN A 150 -5.65 8.61 16.97
CA GLN A 150 -6.08 7.33 16.43
C GLN A 150 -4.88 6.40 16.21
N PRO A 151 -5.10 5.07 16.11
CA PRO A 151 -4.06 4.15 15.69
C PRO A 151 -3.42 4.62 14.39
N ILE A 152 -2.10 4.59 14.31
CA ILE A 152 -1.32 5.01 13.13
C ILE A 152 -1.85 4.32 11.86
N ALA A 153 -2.16 3.03 11.97
CA ALA A 153 -2.69 2.24 10.86
C ALA A 153 -3.96 2.83 10.22
N PHE A 154 -4.86 3.44 10.99
CA PHE A 154 -6.08 4.02 10.42
C PHE A 154 -5.81 5.36 9.72
N THR A 155 -5.00 6.22 10.32
CA THR A 155 -4.62 7.50 9.69
C THR A 155 -3.82 7.28 8.40
N GLU A 156 -2.95 6.29 8.38
CA GLU A 156 -2.21 5.92 7.18
C GLU A 156 -3.09 5.26 6.11
N PHE A 157 -4.03 4.41 6.53
CA PHE A 157 -5.03 3.82 5.67
C PHE A 157 -5.83 4.91 4.91
N LEU A 158 -6.30 5.94 5.62
CA LEU A 158 -6.98 7.08 5.01
C LEU A 158 -6.06 7.90 4.10
N ALA A 159 -4.79 8.08 4.48
CA ALA A 159 -3.81 8.85 3.71
C ALA A 159 -3.38 8.16 2.41
N ASP A 160 -3.36 6.83 2.37
CA ASP A 160 -2.99 6.05 1.18
C ASP A 160 -4.09 5.97 0.13
N GLY A 161 -5.32 6.39 0.44
CA GLY A 161 -6.47 6.18 -0.42
C GLY A 161 -6.78 4.69 -0.68
N ARG A 162 -6.28 3.78 0.17
CA ARG A 162 -6.47 2.31 0.06
C ARG A 162 -7.93 1.89 0.07
N SER A 163 -8.78 2.70 0.70
CA SER A 163 -10.23 2.52 0.74
C SER A 163 -10.91 2.41 -0.64
N LEU A 164 -10.18 2.76 -1.70
CA LEU A 164 -10.65 2.62 -3.07
C LEU A 164 -10.12 1.35 -3.74
N GLN A 165 -9.38 0.51 -3.01
CA GLN A 165 -9.01 -0.82 -3.46
C GLN A 165 -10.11 -1.82 -3.07
N TRP A 166 -10.30 -2.82 -3.91
CA TRP A 166 -11.39 -3.79 -3.92
C TRP A 166 -11.56 -4.62 -2.62
N GLU A 167 -10.58 -4.59 -1.72
CA GLU A 167 -10.56 -5.38 -0.49
C GLU A 167 -10.69 -4.53 0.79
N ASP A 168 -10.45 -3.21 0.68
CA ASP A 168 -10.44 -2.27 1.79
C ASP A 168 -11.63 -1.30 1.68
N HIS A 169 -12.32 -1.05 2.79
CA HIS A 169 -13.50 -0.21 2.86
C HIS A 169 -13.34 0.86 3.94
N VAL A 170 -13.78 2.07 3.67
CA VAL A 170 -14.06 3.06 4.72
C VAL A 170 -15.56 3.15 4.89
N LEU A 171 -16.02 2.84 6.09
CA LEU A 171 -17.43 2.91 6.46
C LEU A 171 -17.69 4.16 7.28
N VAL A 172 -18.82 4.80 7.04
CA VAL A 172 -19.32 5.92 7.84
C VAL A 172 -20.76 5.69 8.25
N ALA A 173 -21.07 6.03 9.47
CA ALA A 173 -22.45 6.25 9.91
C ALA A 173 -22.74 7.75 9.75
N MET A 174 -23.75 8.08 8.97
CA MET A 174 -24.20 9.45 8.74
C MET A 174 -25.58 9.66 9.32
N GLN A 175 -25.79 10.84 9.92
CA GLN A 175 -27.10 11.30 10.36
C GLN A 175 -27.24 12.78 10.07
N ASP A 176 -28.36 13.22 9.50
CA ASP A 176 -28.61 14.60 9.09
C ASP A 176 -27.50 15.17 8.16
N GLY A 177 -26.97 14.34 7.26
CA GLY A 177 -25.90 14.69 6.33
C GLY A 177 -24.53 14.92 7.00
N ARG A 178 -24.33 14.49 8.25
CA ARG A 178 -23.08 14.61 9.00
C ARG A 178 -22.52 13.25 9.36
N ILE A 179 -21.22 13.09 9.30
CA ILE A 179 -20.52 11.91 9.80
C ILE A 179 -20.64 11.88 11.34
N ARG A 180 -21.12 10.78 11.88
CA ARG A 180 -21.28 10.51 13.32
C ARG A 180 -20.33 9.46 13.82
N ALA A 181 -20.02 8.47 12.98
CA ALA A 181 -19.03 7.45 13.27
C ALA A 181 -18.31 7.04 11.98
N ALA A 182 -17.12 6.49 12.13
CA ALA A 182 -16.33 5.98 11.02
C ALA A 182 -15.55 4.73 11.46
N ALA A 183 -15.25 3.85 10.50
CA ALA A 183 -14.38 2.71 10.68
C ALA A 183 -13.72 2.36 9.33
N TRP A 184 -12.60 1.66 9.39
CA TRP A 184 -12.11 0.94 8.22
C TRP A 184 -12.51 -0.54 8.34
N GLY A 185 -12.69 -1.18 7.20
CA GLY A 185 -12.90 -2.62 7.10
C GLY A 185 -12.08 -3.19 5.96
N ALA A 186 -11.63 -4.43 6.09
CA ALA A 186 -10.86 -5.09 5.06
C ALA A 186 -11.23 -6.56 4.95
N HIS A 187 -11.47 -7.03 3.73
CA HIS A 187 -11.49 -8.45 3.44
C HIS A 187 -10.06 -9.00 3.54
N LEU A 188 -9.85 -9.96 4.43
CA LEU A 188 -8.52 -10.51 4.62
C LEU A 188 -8.29 -11.64 3.62
N ALA A 189 -7.57 -11.36 2.53
CA ALA A 189 -7.32 -12.30 1.44
C ALA A 189 -6.87 -13.67 1.92
N HIS A 190 -7.39 -14.73 1.31
CA HIS A 190 -7.14 -16.13 1.66
C HIS A 190 -7.59 -16.54 3.08
N THR A 191 -8.49 -15.77 3.71
CA THR A 191 -9.10 -16.11 5.00
C THR A 191 -10.62 -16.05 4.92
N ASN A 192 -11.30 -16.54 5.97
CA ASN A 192 -12.75 -16.38 6.12
C ASN A 192 -13.13 -15.12 6.91
N PHE A 193 -12.20 -14.18 7.11
CA PHE A 193 -12.38 -13.03 7.96
C PHE A 193 -12.45 -11.72 7.21
N VAL A 194 -13.32 -10.85 7.73
CA VAL A 194 -13.23 -9.40 7.54
C VAL A 194 -12.72 -8.80 8.84
N ALA A 195 -11.69 -7.98 8.77
CA ALA A 195 -11.28 -7.15 9.90
C ALA A 195 -12.03 -5.81 9.86
N ILE A 196 -12.47 -5.35 11.02
CA ILE A 196 -12.94 -3.99 11.21
C ILE A 196 -12.11 -3.33 12.30
N GLY A 197 -11.67 -2.11 12.07
CA GLY A 197 -10.80 -1.40 13.01
C GLY A 197 -10.90 0.11 12.88
N GLY A 198 -10.17 0.81 13.78
CA GLY A 198 -10.21 2.25 13.82
C GLY A 198 -11.61 2.81 14.05
N ILE A 199 -12.47 2.08 14.77
CA ILE A 199 -13.84 2.52 15.02
C ILE A 199 -13.82 3.80 15.86
N VAL A 200 -14.29 4.88 15.27
CA VAL A 200 -14.47 6.19 15.91
C VAL A 200 -15.96 6.44 16.02
N ASP A 201 -16.48 6.30 17.21
CA ASP A 201 -17.90 6.50 17.53
C ASP A 201 -18.03 7.30 18.84
N PRO A 202 -17.90 8.64 18.78
CA PRO A 202 -17.94 9.49 19.98
C PRO A 202 -19.28 9.45 20.74
N GLU A 203 -20.36 9.04 20.07
CA GLU A 203 -21.70 8.94 20.65
C GLU A 203 -22.00 7.54 21.21
N GLY A 204 -21.16 6.53 20.87
CA GLY A 204 -21.35 5.13 21.30
C GLY A 204 -22.59 4.46 20.72
N ARG A 205 -23.07 4.87 19.53
CA ARG A 205 -24.36 4.47 18.97
C ARG A 205 -24.31 3.75 17.65
N PHE A 206 -23.16 3.71 16.99
CA PHE A 206 -23.05 3.26 15.62
C PHE A 206 -22.04 2.14 15.41
N ALA A 207 -21.23 1.82 16.42
CA ALA A 207 -20.17 0.82 16.30
C ALA A 207 -20.70 -0.57 15.90
N ASP A 208 -21.83 -0.98 16.48
CA ASP A 208 -22.53 -2.23 16.16
C ASP A 208 -23.04 -2.25 14.71
N HIS A 209 -23.56 -1.13 14.22
CA HIS A 209 -24.00 -0.98 12.82
C HIS A 209 -22.83 -1.02 11.84
N LEU A 210 -21.69 -0.43 12.20
CA LEU A 210 -20.46 -0.51 11.37
C LEU A 210 -19.95 -1.95 11.31
N CYS A 211 -19.96 -2.68 12.44
CA CYS A 211 -19.58 -4.09 12.47
C CYS A 211 -20.58 -4.99 11.76
N GLY A 212 -21.87 -4.65 11.82
CA GLY A 212 -22.96 -5.37 11.16
C GLY A 212 -23.17 -4.99 9.71
N TRP A 213 -22.24 -4.23 9.08
CA TRP A 213 -22.27 -3.93 7.65
C TRP A 213 -22.43 -5.23 6.86
N ASP A 214 -23.17 -5.18 5.75
CA ASP A 214 -23.41 -6.36 4.91
C ASP A 214 -22.17 -6.77 4.13
N TRP A 215 -21.21 -7.34 4.83
CA TRP A 215 -19.93 -7.81 4.30
C TRP A 215 -20.07 -8.86 3.20
N ARG A 216 -21.19 -9.60 3.17
CA ARG A 216 -21.46 -10.58 2.10
C ARG A 216 -21.87 -9.90 0.82
N ARG A 217 -22.55 -8.76 0.91
CA ARG A 217 -22.98 -7.98 -0.25
C ARG A 217 -21.82 -7.21 -0.88
N SER A 218 -20.89 -6.72 -0.06
CA SER A 218 -19.66 -6.10 -0.55
C SER A 218 -18.73 -7.13 -1.20
N ASN A 219 -18.85 -8.41 -0.82
CA ASN A 219 -18.16 -9.55 -1.43
C ASN A 219 -18.78 -9.98 -2.80
N SER A 220 -19.56 -9.13 -3.48
CA SER A 220 -19.94 -9.33 -4.88
C SER A 220 -18.72 -9.49 -5.82
N ILE A 221 -17.52 -9.39 -5.29
CA ILE A 221 -16.20 -9.61 -5.85
C ILE A 221 -15.75 -11.08 -5.73
N GLY A 222 -16.62 -12.03 -5.42
CA GLY A 222 -16.36 -13.46 -5.62
C GLY A 222 -15.83 -13.87 -7.01
N ARG A 223 -15.57 -12.86 -7.86
CA ARG A 223 -14.90 -12.99 -9.16
C ARG A 223 -13.41 -13.33 -9.09
N PHE A 224 -12.76 -13.17 -7.94
CA PHE A 224 -11.29 -13.36 -7.81
C PHE A 224 -10.87 -14.39 -6.75
N GLY A 225 -11.76 -15.34 -6.38
CA GLY A 225 -11.38 -16.47 -5.54
C GLY A 225 -11.19 -16.16 -4.06
N THR A 226 -11.76 -15.05 -3.55
CA THR A 226 -11.87 -14.83 -2.11
C THR A 226 -12.87 -15.84 -1.53
N PRO A 227 -12.52 -16.54 -0.43
CA PRO A 227 -13.46 -17.43 0.27
C PRO A 227 -14.71 -16.64 0.73
N ASP A 228 -15.85 -17.30 0.87
CA ASP A 228 -17.02 -16.72 1.49
C ASP A 228 -16.64 -16.17 2.88
N VAL A 229 -16.91 -14.87 3.09
CA VAL A 229 -16.71 -14.25 4.41
C VAL A 229 -17.62 -14.92 5.42
N GLY A 230 -17.00 -15.54 6.41
CA GLY A 230 -17.71 -16.21 7.49
C GLY A 230 -17.75 -15.43 8.78
N TYR A 231 -16.71 -14.62 9.05
CA TYR A 231 -16.50 -13.99 10.35
C TYR A 231 -16.08 -12.53 10.24
N VAL A 232 -16.47 -11.74 11.24
CA VAL A 232 -15.91 -10.40 11.49
C VAL A 232 -15.00 -10.50 12.70
N VAL A 233 -13.82 -9.87 12.63
CA VAL A 233 -12.91 -9.69 13.76
C VAL A 233 -12.70 -8.20 14.03
N ALA A 234 -12.71 -7.81 15.32
CA ALA A 234 -12.43 -6.46 15.76
C ALA A 234 -11.59 -6.45 17.04
N GLU A 235 -10.80 -5.40 17.22
CA GLU A 235 -10.12 -5.11 18.50
C GLU A 235 -10.83 -3.92 19.17
N ALA A 236 -11.20 -4.06 20.45
CA ALA A 236 -11.94 -3.05 21.18
C ALA A 236 -11.51 -2.93 22.64
N ASP A 237 -11.54 -1.69 23.15
CA ASP A 237 -11.38 -1.37 24.58
C ASP A 237 -12.52 -0.47 25.07
N GLY A 238 -12.48 -0.09 26.36
CA GLY A 238 -13.40 0.87 26.95
C GLY A 238 -14.88 0.56 26.67
N GLU A 239 -15.64 1.56 26.26
CA GLU A 239 -17.07 1.47 25.98
C GLU A 239 -17.38 0.77 24.63
N LEU A 240 -16.43 0.71 23.73
CA LEU A 240 -16.60 0.03 22.46
C LEU A 240 -16.79 -1.48 22.63
N ARG A 241 -16.04 -2.09 23.54
CA ARG A 241 -16.14 -3.53 23.81
C ARG A 241 -17.55 -3.98 24.22
N PRO A 242 -18.22 -3.38 25.24
CA PRO A 242 -19.58 -3.76 25.60
C PRO A 242 -20.59 -3.60 24.46
N ALA A 243 -20.44 -2.57 23.62
CA ALA A 243 -21.30 -2.37 22.46
C ALA A 243 -21.19 -3.51 21.44
N LEU A 244 -19.96 -3.96 21.15
CA LEU A 244 -19.72 -5.08 20.24
C LEU A 244 -20.16 -6.42 20.84
N GLU A 245 -19.98 -6.63 22.14
CA GLU A 245 -20.50 -7.82 22.84
C GLU A 245 -22.06 -7.87 22.80
N ALA A 246 -22.71 -6.71 22.97
CA ALA A 246 -24.16 -6.61 22.83
C ALA A 246 -24.65 -6.89 21.42
N ALA A 247 -23.84 -6.56 20.40
CA ALA A 247 -24.11 -6.90 19.00
C ALA A 247 -23.88 -8.37 18.66
N GLY A 248 -23.47 -9.20 19.61
CA GLY A 248 -23.27 -10.65 19.43
C GLY A 248 -21.82 -11.08 19.16
N MET A 249 -20.87 -10.15 19.18
CA MET A 249 -19.45 -10.50 19.10
C MET A 249 -18.96 -11.11 20.42
N ARG A 250 -18.06 -12.06 20.32
CA ARG A 250 -17.51 -12.77 21.49
C ARG A 250 -16.03 -12.49 21.65
N VAL A 251 -15.63 -12.16 22.88
CA VAL A 251 -14.20 -12.04 23.21
C VAL A 251 -13.56 -13.42 23.16
N ILE A 252 -12.56 -13.57 22.31
CA ILE A 252 -11.79 -14.82 22.17
C ILE A 252 -10.44 -14.76 22.89
N THR A 253 -9.85 -13.57 23.00
CA THR A 253 -8.58 -13.30 23.70
C THR A 253 -8.43 -11.79 23.94
N THR A 254 -7.31 -11.38 24.57
CA THR A 254 -6.89 -9.97 24.59
C THR A 254 -5.55 -9.82 23.90
N VAL A 255 -5.26 -8.60 23.42
CA VAL A 255 -4.01 -8.20 22.78
C VAL A 255 -3.52 -6.91 23.40
N THR A 256 -2.21 -6.86 23.69
CA THR A 256 -1.52 -5.65 24.14
C THR A 256 -0.46 -5.26 23.12
N ALA A 257 -0.50 -4.01 22.66
CA ALA A 257 0.55 -3.45 21.82
C ALA A 257 1.71 -2.95 22.69
N TYR A 258 2.91 -3.33 22.34
CA TYR A 258 4.15 -2.85 22.94
C TYR A 258 4.84 -1.94 21.94
N HIS A 259 5.06 -0.67 22.32
CA HIS A 259 5.61 0.36 21.43
C HIS A 259 7.06 0.63 21.78
N TRP A 260 7.89 0.75 20.78
CA TRP A 260 9.27 1.18 20.90
C TRP A 260 9.51 2.39 20.00
N LEU A 261 10.32 3.35 20.48
CA LEU A 261 10.64 4.56 19.74
C LEU A 261 12.15 4.63 19.48
N PRO A 262 12.59 5.00 18.26
CA PRO A 262 13.99 5.20 17.95
C PRO A 262 14.58 6.39 18.74
N GLU A 263 15.90 6.37 18.97
CA GLU A 263 16.61 7.48 19.62
C GLU A 263 16.61 8.74 18.74
N GLN A 264 16.69 8.55 17.43
CA GLN A 264 16.60 9.64 16.46
C GLN A 264 15.12 10.01 16.18
N PRO A 265 14.86 11.27 15.74
CA PRO A 265 13.51 11.65 15.34
C PRO A 265 12.94 10.67 14.31
N PRO A 266 11.73 10.14 14.52
CA PRO A 266 11.17 9.14 13.62
C PRO A 266 10.94 9.71 12.22
N THR A 267 11.20 8.90 11.21
CA THR A 267 10.85 9.18 9.83
C THR A 267 9.32 9.31 9.70
N ARG A 268 8.86 10.45 9.20
CA ARG A 268 7.42 10.78 9.17
C ARG A 268 6.77 10.64 7.80
N THR A 269 7.55 10.33 6.78
CA THR A 269 7.07 10.21 5.41
C THR A 269 7.35 8.82 4.88
N ARG A 270 6.38 8.24 4.17
CA ARG A 270 6.59 6.99 3.45
C ARG A 270 7.55 7.18 2.29
N PRO A 271 8.34 6.16 1.93
CA PRO A 271 9.20 6.21 0.75
C PRO A 271 8.39 6.33 -0.55
N ILE A 272 7.20 5.73 -0.59
CA ILE A 272 6.28 5.77 -1.71
C ILE A 272 4.89 6.14 -1.20
N ARG A 273 4.24 7.10 -1.87
CA ARG A 273 2.84 7.46 -1.68
C ARG A 273 2.08 7.23 -2.99
N ARG A 274 1.01 6.46 -2.94
CA ARG A 274 0.11 6.27 -4.06
C ARG A 274 -0.72 7.54 -4.29
N LEU A 275 -0.89 7.90 -5.54
CA LEU A 275 -1.73 9.00 -5.99
C LEU A 275 -2.90 8.40 -6.76
N PHE A 276 -4.06 8.37 -6.14
CA PHE A 276 -5.29 7.92 -6.77
C PHE A 276 -6.41 8.86 -6.37
N ASP A 277 -7.15 9.38 -7.35
CA ASP A 277 -8.22 10.36 -7.14
C ASP A 277 -7.77 11.56 -6.27
N ASP A 278 -6.51 11.96 -6.46
CA ASP A 278 -5.77 12.93 -5.65
C ASP A 278 -5.59 14.22 -6.47
N PRO A 279 -5.88 15.42 -5.92
CA PRO A 279 -5.68 16.69 -6.62
C PRO A 279 -4.25 16.91 -7.14
N GLU A 280 -3.23 16.36 -6.47
CA GLU A 280 -1.84 16.38 -6.94
C GLU A 280 -1.68 15.56 -8.24
N HIS A 281 -2.32 14.40 -8.31
CA HIS A 281 -2.35 13.54 -9.49
C HIS A 281 -3.02 14.22 -10.68
N ASP A 282 -4.19 14.84 -10.44
CA ASP A 282 -4.93 15.56 -11.49
C ASP A 282 -4.12 16.73 -12.02
N ALA A 283 -3.47 17.51 -11.13
CA ALA A 283 -2.64 18.63 -11.52
C ALA A 283 -1.41 18.20 -12.32
N LEU A 284 -0.77 17.08 -11.96
CA LEU A 284 0.36 16.51 -12.70
C LEU A 284 -0.05 16.09 -14.12
N TRP A 285 -1.16 15.37 -14.26
CA TRP A 285 -1.65 14.99 -15.58
C TRP A 285 -2.06 16.18 -16.41
N ALA A 286 -2.80 17.15 -15.87
CA ALA A 286 -3.17 18.36 -16.58
C ALA A 286 -1.95 19.11 -17.11
N ARG A 287 -0.89 19.19 -16.29
CA ARG A 287 0.38 19.78 -16.67
C ARG A 287 1.10 18.94 -17.75
N PHE A 288 1.16 17.63 -17.60
CA PHE A 288 1.78 16.71 -18.56
C PHE A 288 1.09 16.79 -19.93
N TYR A 289 -0.24 16.77 -19.95
CA TYR A 289 -1.02 16.97 -21.19
C TYR A 289 -0.67 18.28 -21.89
N THR A 290 -0.44 19.36 -21.14
CA THR A 290 -0.16 20.69 -21.69
C THR A 290 1.29 20.81 -22.16
N GLU A 291 2.28 20.42 -21.33
CA GLU A 291 3.71 20.66 -21.64
C GLU A 291 4.25 19.71 -22.71
N PHE A 292 3.77 18.45 -22.73
CA PHE A 292 4.18 17.46 -23.72
C PHE A 292 3.19 17.32 -24.88
N GLU A 293 2.12 18.12 -24.90
CA GLU A 293 1.03 17.98 -25.89
C GLU A 293 0.55 16.51 -26.00
N PHE A 294 0.43 15.85 -24.83
CA PHE A 294 0.13 14.42 -24.77
C PHE A 294 -1.20 14.08 -25.45
N ARG A 295 -1.15 13.15 -26.40
CA ARG A 295 -2.29 12.67 -27.18
C ARG A 295 -2.31 11.15 -27.16
N PRO A 296 -2.92 10.54 -26.12
CA PRO A 296 -2.96 9.09 -26.02
C PRO A 296 -3.68 8.48 -27.21
N SER A 297 -3.04 7.51 -27.86
CA SER A 297 -3.57 6.83 -29.05
C SER A 297 -2.95 5.45 -29.20
N THR A 298 -3.75 4.47 -29.54
CA THR A 298 -3.27 3.13 -29.92
C THR A 298 -2.81 3.04 -31.38
N ALA A 299 -3.05 4.09 -32.18
CA ALA A 299 -2.84 4.09 -33.62
C ALA A 299 -1.78 5.11 -34.10
N THR A 300 -1.47 6.10 -33.25
CA THR A 300 -0.52 7.17 -33.62
C THR A 300 0.57 7.32 -32.58
N SER A 301 1.82 7.47 -33.04
CA SER A 301 3.00 7.72 -32.22
C SER A 301 3.69 9.03 -32.69
N PRO A 302 4.52 9.63 -31.82
CA PRO A 302 5.01 9.15 -30.52
C PRO A 302 4.11 9.41 -29.32
N GLY A 303 2.89 9.97 -29.47
CA GLY A 303 1.96 10.27 -28.39
C GLY A 303 2.27 11.55 -27.59
N ILE A 304 3.48 12.05 -27.64
CA ILE A 304 3.94 13.32 -27.05
C ILE A 304 4.73 14.15 -28.06
N THR A 305 4.85 15.44 -27.81
CA THR A 305 5.90 16.27 -28.41
C THR A 305 7.20 16.01 -27.63
N GLU A 306 8.09 15.22 -28.22
CA GLU A 306 9.36 14.85 -27.59
C GLU A 306 10.24 16.09 -27.38
N PRO A 307 10.79 16.33 -26.16
CA PRO A 307 11.68 17.46 -25.89
C PRO A 307 12.93 17.47 -26.79
N ALA A 308 13.50 18.65 -27.01
CA ALA A 308 14.72 18.77 -27.80
C ALA A 308 15.90 17.93 -27.24
N ALA A 309 16.04 17.90 -25.93
CA ALA A 309 16.97 17.03 -25.20
C ALA A 309 16.28 15.68 -24.89
N SER A 310 16.06 14.87 -25.93
CA SER A 310 15.49 13.52 -25.78
C SER A 310 16.09 12.53 -26.78
N ALA A 311 16.03 11.25 -26.40
CA ALA A 311 16.29 10.12 -27.29
C ALA A 311 15.28 9.01 -27.03
N THR A 312 14.86 8.32 -28.07
CA THR A 312 13.82 7.27 -28.02
C THR A 312 14.37 5.98 -28.58
N TRP A 313 14.22 4.91 -27.81
CA TRP A 313 14.64 3.56 -28.19
C TRP A 313 13.44 2.65 -28.43
N GLN A 314 13.64 1.68 -29.32
CA GLN A 314 12.67 0.61 -29.56
C GLN A 314 12.85 -0.49 -28.52
N LEU A 315 11.73 -0.96 -27.94
CA LEU A 315 11.71 -2.02 -26.92
C LEU A 315 11.43 -3.41 -27.48
N GLY A 316 11.19 -3.54 -28.78
CA GLY A 316 10.77 -4.80 -29.41
C GLY A 316 11.79 -5.95 -29.34
N ALA A 317 13.01 -5.71 -28.87
CA ALA A 317 13.99 -6.75 -28.55
C ALA A 317 13.80 -7.35 -27.14
N LEU A 318 12.99 -6.72 -26.30
CA LEU A 318 12.70 -7.17 -24.94
C LEU A 318 11.40 -7.97 -24.94
N ASP A 319 11.45 -9.21 -24.48
CA ASP A 319 10.26 -10.04 -24.26
C ASP A 319 10.01 -10.15 -22.74
N PRO A 320 8.90 -9.61 -22.23
CA PRO A 320 8.56 -9.73 -20.81
C PRO A 320 8.33 -11.18 -20.35
N ALA A 321 8.02 -12.08 -21.29
CA ALA A 321 7.80 -13.50 -21.00
C ALA A 321 9.10 -14.34 -21.06
N ASP A 322 10.21 -13.75 -21.50
CA ASP A 322 11.50 -14.44 -21.59
C ASP A 322 12.20 -14.48 -20.22
N ALA A 323 11.97 -15.56 -19.48
CA ALA A 323 12.58 -15.78 -18.17
C ALA A 323 14.12 -16.03 -18.24
N GLU A 324 14.70 -16.24 -19.42
CA GLU A 324 16.14 -16.46 -19.59
C GLU A 324 16.90 -15.15 -19.86
N HIS A 325 16.22 -14.09 -20.27
CA HIS A 325 16.82 -12.81 -20.59
C HIS A 325 16.20 -11.67 -19.77
N ASP A 326 16.88 -11.25 -18.72
CA ASP A 326 16.49 -10.17 -17.80
C ASP A 326 16.43 -8.78 -18.45
N GLY A 327 16.07 -8.68 -19.73
CA GLY A 327 16.12 -7.43 -20.49
C GLY A 327 15.23 -6.33 -19.92
N VAL A 328 14.02 -6.67 -19.45
CA VAL A 328 13.10 -5.73 -18.81
C VAL A 328 13.66 -5.28 -17.46
N GLU A 329 14.22 -6.18 -16.66
CA GLU A 329 14.87 -5.84 -15.40
C GLU A 329 16.13 -5.00 -15.63
N GLN A 330 16.87 -5.27 -16.69
CA GLN A 330 18.04 -4.47 -17.07
C GLN A 330 17.63 -3.06 -17.48
N LEU A 331 16.59 -2.89 -18.28
CA LEU A 331 15.99 -1.59 -18.59
C LEU A 331 15.63 -0.83 -17.32
N GLN A 332 14.91 -1.48 -16.40
CA GLN A 332 14.52 -0.89 -15.12
C GLN A 332 15.75 -0.46 -14.32
N ARG A 333 16.81 -1.28 -14.24
CA ARG A 333 18.04 -0.94 -13.50
C ARG A 333 18.75 0.27 -14.10
N ILE A 334 18.88 0.34 -15.42
CA ILE A 334 19.51 1.47 -16.11
C ILE A 334 18.76 2.77 -15.83
N ILE A 335 17.44 2.77 -16.04
CA ILE A 335 16.59 3.96 -15.81
C ILE A 335 16.62 4.38 -14.35
N SER A 336 16.49 3.43 -13.43
CA SER A 336 16.49 3.72 -11.98
C SER A 336 17.83 4.30 -11.52
N ALA A 337 18.95 3.74 -12.01
CA ALA A 337 20.29 4.24 -11.68
C ALA A 337 20.50 5.67 -12.22
N GLY A 338 20.08 5.94 -13.46
CA GLY A 338 20.16 7.27 -14.05
C GLY A 338 19.29 8.30 -13.32
N LEU A 339 18.05 7.94 -12.98
CA LEU A 339 17.16 8.82 -12.21
C LEU A 339 17.75 9.13 -10.83
N LEU A 340 18.31 8.12 -10.15
CA LEU A 340 18.96 8.29 -8.85
C LEU A 340 20.22 9.18 -8.96
N ALA A 341 21.03 9.02 -10.03
CA ALA A 341 22.20 9.87 -10.27
C ALA A 341 21.85 11.34 -10.53
N CYS A 342 20.64 11.60 -11.05
CA CYS A 342 20.13 12.94 -11.32
C CYS A 342 19.34 13.56 -10.16
N ASP A 343 19.16 12.81 -9.05
CA ASP A 343 18.37 13.24 -7.89
C ASP A 343 19.00 14.43 -7.18
N LYS A 344 18.15 15.35 -6.72
CA LYS A 344 18.55 16.46 -5.87
C LYS A 344 18.16 16.18 -4.42
N PRO A 345 18.97 16.57 -3.44
CA PRO A 345 18.66 16.32 -2.03
C PRO A 345 17.24 16.75 -1.66
N GLY A 346 16.43 15.78 -1.22
CA GLY A 346 15.04 15.99 -0.82
C GLY A 346 14.05 16.17 -1.97
N GLU A 347 14.47 15.93 -3.22
CA GLU A 347 13.55 15.88 -4.36
C GLU A 347 12.74 14.59 -4.31
N VAL A 348 11.52 14.66 -4.80
CA VAL A 348 10.68 13.49 -5.02
C VAL A 348 10.53 13.28 -6.52
N LEU A 349 10.26 12.05 -6.92
CA LEU A 349 9.89 11.71 -8.28
C LEU A 349 8.43 11.26 -8.33
N TYR A 350 7.89 11.30 -9.53
CA TYR A 350 6.60 10.71 -9.85
C TYR A 350 6.77 9.55 -10.83
N TRP A 351 6.00 8.50 -10.59
CA TRP A 351 5.69 7.47 -11.57
C TRP A 351 4.20 7.56 -11.88
N LEU A 352 3.86 7.73 -13.15
CA LEU A 352 2.49 7.88 -13.62
C LEU A 352 2.14 6.71 -14.54
N ASP A 353 0.93 6.20 -14.34
CA ASP A 353 0.29 5.15 -15.13
C ASP A 353 -1.00 5.74 -15.71
N TRP A 354 -1.12 5.77 -17.03
CA TRP A 354 -2.23 6.45 -17.66
C TRP A 354 -3.56 5.74 -17.35
N GLN A 355 -4.55 6.54 -16.89
CA GLN A 355 -5.86 6.06 -16.42
C GLN A 355 -5.83 5.22 -15.12
N HIS A 356 -4.68 5.06 -14.49
CA HIS A 356 -4.51 4.33 -13.25
C HIS A 356 -3.87 5.21 -12.16
N ALA A 357 -3.66 4.62 -10.98
CA ALA A 357 -3.01 5.32 -9.90
C ALA A 357 -1.52 5.52 -10.17
N GLY A 358 -1.05 6.75 -10.05
CA GLY A 358 0.36 7.07 -10.01
C GLY A 358 0.97 6.93 -8.61
N CYS A 359 2.26 7.23 -8.52
CA CYS A 359 2.99 7.28 -7.26
C CYS A 359 3.89 8.50 -7.18
N ARG A 360 3.98 9.08 -5.99
CA ARG A 360 5.04 10.00 -5.59
C ARG A 360 6.01 9.26 -4.68
N PHE A 361 7.31 9.37 -4.91
CA PHE A 361 8.29 8.62 -4.14
C PHE A 361 9.62 9.36 -3.96
N ASP A 362 10.37 8.95 -2.94
CA ASP A 362 11.73 9.40 -2.66
C ASP A 362 12.71 8.41 -3.31
N PRO A 363 13.44 8.80 -4.37
CA PRO A 363 14.33 7.90 -5.11
C PRO A 363 15.49 7.37 -4.26
N GLY A 364 15.92 8.13 -3.24
CA GLY A 364 16.96 7.70 -2.31
C GLY A 364 16.50 6.63 -1.30
N ARG A 365 15.20 6.33 -1.24
CA ARG A 365 14.61 5.38 -0.27
C ARG A 365 13.94 4.18 -0.94
N VAL A 366 14.19 3.94 -2.23
CA VAL A 366 13.67 2.81 -3.00
C VAL A 366 14.77 2.12 -3.78
N GLY A 367 14.62 0.84 -4.06
CA GLY A 367 15.52 0.04 -4.90
C GLY A 367 16.84 -0.40 -4.24
N GLY A 368 17.15 0.06 -3.03
CA GLY A 368 18.33 -0.35 -2.27
C GLY A 368 18.12 -1.62 -1.46
N VAL A 369 19.19 -2.14 -0.87
CA VAL A 369 19.13 -3.30 0.02
C VAL A 369 18.23 -2.98 1.22
N GLY A 370 17.20 -3.81 1.43
CA GLY A 370 16.22 -3.62 2.49
C GLY A 370 15.29 -2.42 2.28
N GLN A 371 15.26 -1.82 1.12
CA GLN A 371 14.30 -0.79 0.72
C GLN A 371 13.18 -1.40 -0.14
N PRO A 372 12.02 -0.74 -0.25
CA PRO A 372 10.99 -1.19 -1.17
C PRO A 372 11.48 -1.07 -2.63
N ASN A 373 10.87 -1.86 -3.50
CA ASN A 373 11.11 -1.74 -4.94
C ASN A 373 10.65 -0.37 -5.47
N TRP A 374 11.15 0.03 -6.62
CA TRP A 374 10.62 1.17 -7.37
C TRP A 374 9.12 0.99 -7.62
N PRO A 375 8.32 2.07 -7.60
CA PRO A 375 6.85 1.97 -7.56
C PRO A 375 6.22 1.43 -8.83
N GLY A 376 6.93 1.43 -9.95
CA GLY A 376 6.44 0.95 -11.23
C GLY A 376 7.55 0.56 -12.18
N SER A 377 7.18 0.14 -13.38
CA SER A 377 8.09 -0.26 -14.43
C SER A 377 8.47 0.89 -15.36
N ALA A 378 9.70 0.86 -15.91
CA ALA A 378 10.10 1.68 -17.04
C ALA A 378 9.64 1.05 -18.38
N TYR A 379 9.35 -0.26 -18.39
CA TYR A 379 8.79 -0.96 -19.53
C TYR A 379 7.26 -0.77 -19.57
N PRO A 380 6.70 -0.16 -20.63
CA PRO A 380 5.27 0.10 -20.75
C PRO A 380 4.52 -1.20 -21.10
N ASP A 381 3.89 -1.83 -20.10
CA ASP A 381 3.12 -3.05 -20.25
C ASP A 381 1.62 -2.73 -20.26
N GLY A 382 1.10 -2.52 -21.47
CA GLY A 382 -0.34 -2.29 -21.68
C GLY A 382 -0.79 -0.84 -21.57
N ASP A 383 -0.04 0.05 -20.92
CA ASP A 383 -0.35 1.47 -20.79
C ASP A 383 0.90 2.37 -20.85
N TYR A 384 0.69 3.70 -20.87
CA TYR A 384 1.77 4.68 -20.83
C TYR A 384 2.36 4.78 -19.44
N TYR A 385 3.65 4.48 -19.27
CA TYR A 385 4.38 4.59 -18.03
C TYR A 385 5.39 5.73 -18.07
N ILE A 386 5.36 6.59 -17.07
CA ILE A 386 6.12 7.84 -17.08
C ILE A 386 6.84 7.99 -15.74
N TYR A 387 8.16 8.12 -15.75
CA TYR A 387 8.91 8.67 -14.64
C TYR A 387 9.21 10.13 -14.89
N VAL A 388 8.98 11.00 -13.92
CA VAL A 388 9.20 12.43 -14.13
C VAL A 388 9.51 13.17 -12.82
N THR A 389 10.39 14.18 -12.90
CA THR A 389 10.63 15.13 -11.81
C THR A 389 9.47 16.11 -11.65
N PRO A 390 9.29 16.75 -10.47
CA PRO A 390 8.21 17.70 -10.24
C PRO A 390 8.19 18.89 -11.21
N ASP A 391 9.36 19.31 -11.68
CA ASP A 391 9.55 20.41 -12.62
C ASP A 391 9.57 19.96 -14.09
N PHE A 392 9.41 18.66 -14.37
CA PHE A 392 9.43 18.03 -15.68
C PHE A 392 10.74 18.24 -16.47
N ARG A 393 11.84 18.57 -15.78
CA ARG A 393 13.15 18.79 -16.41
C ARG A 393 13.76 17.53 -17.00
N LEU A 394 13.45 16.35 -16.43
CA LEU A 394 13.91 15.05 -16.90
C LEU A 394 12.90 13.94 -16.56
N GLY A 395 12.98 12.87 -17.31
CA GLY A 395 12.15 11.70 -17.10
C GLY A 395 12.15 10.71 -18.25
N THR A 396 11.20 9.77 -18.19
CA THR A 396 10.97 8.79 -19.25
C THR A 396 9.51 8.78 -19.65
N PHE A 397 9.24 8.45 -20.89
CA PHE A 397 7.90 8.21 -21.42
C PHE A 397 7.87 6.89 -22.18
N GLY A 398 7.21 5.90 -21.62
CA GLY A 398 6.98 4.59 -22.21
C GLY A 398 5.70 4.57 -23.05
N HIS A 399 5.80 4.18 -24.31
CA HIS A 399 4.66 4.06 -25.23
C HIS A 399 4.40 2.58 -25.55
N PRO A 400 3.34 1.95 -25.00
CA PRO A 400 3.14 0.50 -25.13
C PRO A 400 2.89 0.06 -26.58
N TRP A 401 2.04 0.76 -27.32
CA TRP A 401 1.66 0.37 -28.69
C TRP A 401 2.74 0.69 -29.73
N GLU A 402 3.61 1.67 -29.50
CA GLU A 402 4.81 1.88 -30.30
C GLU A 402 5.95 0.95 -29.85
N SER A 403 5.83 0.38 -28.65
CA SER A 403 6.88 -0.41 -27.99
C SER A 403 8.19 0.37 -27.87
N THR A 404 8.11 1.59 -27.31
CA THR A 404 9.27 2.51 -27.19
C THR A 404 9.38 3.08 -25.79
N VAL A 405 10.60 3.50 -25.45
CA VAL A 405 10.88 4.38 -24.32
C VAL A 405 11.62 5.62 -24.82
N CYS A 406 11.04 6.78 -24.54
CA CYS A 406 11.69 8.09 -24.71
C CYS A 406 12.28 8.51 -23.37
N VAL A 407 13.56 8.83 -23.34
CA VAL A 407 14.26 9.45 -22.20
C VAL A 407 14.51 10.90 -22.55
N PHE A 408 14.22 11.81 -21.61
CA PHE A 408 14.38 13.24 -21.81
C PHE A 408 15.08 13.93 -20.64
N GLY A 409 15.75 15.06 -20.95
CA GLY A 409 16.61 15.83 -20.05
C GLY A 409 18.08 15.48 -20.23
N ASP A 410 18.92 16.51 -20.52
CA ASP A 410 20.35 16.32 -20.84
C ASP A 410 21.09 15.53 -19.77
N GLN A 411 20.80 15.79 -18.48
CA GLN A 411 21.46 15.12 -17.37
C GLN A 411 21.12 13.61 -17.37
N LEU A 412 19.84 13.25 -17.50
CA LEU A 412 19.43 11.84 -17.51
C LEU A 412 19.96 11.10 -18.72
N LEU A 413 19.92 11.75 -19.90
CA LEU A 413 20.49 11.18 -21.13
C LEU A 413 21.97 10.86 -20.96
N SER A 414 22.76 11.78 -20.35
CA SER A 414 24.19 11.54 -20.15
C SER A 414 24.49 10.34 -19.24
N GLU A 415 23.57 10.01 -18.33
CA GLU A 415 23.74 8.87 -17.43
C GLU A 415 23.34 7.53 -18.07
N VAL A 416 22.32 7.51 -18.96
CA VAL A 416 21.73 6.23 -19.40
C VAL A 416 21.93 5.88 -20.86
N GLU A 417 22.33 6.83 -21.71
CA GLU A 417 22.35 6.65 -23.17
C GLU A 417 23.29 5.53 -23.65
N GLU A 418 24.47 5.40 -23.05
CA GLU A 418 25.44 4.37 -23.43
C GLU A 418 24.89 2.97 -23.13
N GLU A 419 24.38 2.77 -21.90
CA GLU A 419 23.86 1.47 -21.49
C GLU A 419 22.55 1.11 -22.20
N LEU A 420 21.65 2.10 -22.41
CA LEU A 420 20.43 1.87 -23.20
C LEU A 420 20.76 1.51 -24.65
N THR A 421 21.77 2.17 -25.24
CA THR A 421 22.21 1.86 -26.62
C THR A 421 22.86 0.48 -26.71
N ALA A 422 23.58 0.06 -25.67
CA ALA A 422 24.13 -1.30 -25.61
C ALA A 422 23.02 -2.37 -25.48
N LEU A 423 21.96 -2.08 -24.71
CA LEU A 423 20.84 -3.00 -24.50
C LEU A 423 19.88 -3.04 -25.69
N LEU A 424 19.51 -1.88 -26.24
CA LEU A 424 18.39 -1.72 -27.19
C LEU A 424 18.83 -1.40 -28.63
N GLY A 425 20.11 -1.15 -28.84
CA GLY A 425 20.62 -0.62 -30.11
C GLY A 425 20.51 0.90 -30.21
N ALA A 426 20.77 1.44 -31.39
CA ALA A 426 20.77 2.89 -31.63
C ALA A 426 19.35 3.48 -31.43
N PRO A 427 19.24 4.69 -30.88
CA PRO A 427 17.95 5.35 -30.72
C PRO A 427 17.30 5.63 -32.08
N ILE A 428 15.99 5.40 -32.16
CA ILE A 428 15.22 5.61 -33.39
C ILE A 428 14.85 7.08 -33.63
N ARG A 429 14.81 7.89 -32.58
CA ARG A 429 14.56 9.35 -32.64
C ARG A 429 15.47 10.10 -31.67
N ARG A 430 15.78 11.37 -32.02
CA ARG A 430 16.45 12.35 -31.15
C ARG A 430 15.76 13.70 -31.29
N GLY A 431 15.35 14.30 -30.16
CA GLY A 431 14.61 15.56 -30.16
C GLY A 431 13.36 15.51 -31.04
N GLY A 432 12.65 14.38 -31.01
CA GLY A 432 11.47 14.12 -31.84
C GLY A 432 11.74 13.88 -33.34
N ARG A 433 12.99 13.86 -33.77
CA ARG A 433 13.36 13.66 -35.20
C ARG A 433 13.92 12.25 -35.39
N PRO A 434 13.55 11.56 -36.50
CA PRO A 434 14.14 10.26 -36.82
C PRO A 434 15.67 10.32 -36.84
N SER A 435 16.33 9.40 -36.13
CA SER A 435 17.76 9.24 -36.17
C SER A 435 18.11 8.62 -37.51
N GLY A 436 18.61 9.40 -38.47
CA GLY A 436 18.85 8.95 -39.83
C GLY A 436 19.88 7.81 -39.90
N ALA A 437 19.42 6.60 -40.10
CA ALA A 437 20.13 5.58 -40.84
C ALA A 437 19.51 5.60 -42.25
N THR A 438 20.08 6.37 -43.16
CA THR A 438 19.81 6.24 -44.58
C THR A 438 20.23 4.83 -44.99
N ARG A 439 19.30 3.86 -44.96
CA ARG A 439 19.46 2.65 -45.75
C ARG A 439 19.34 3.08 -47.19
N THR A 440 20.51 3.37 -47.80
CA THR A 440 20.64 3.36 -49.25
C THR A 440 20.32 1.93 -49.69
N PHE A 441 19.11 1.71 -50.13
CA PHE A 441 18.82 0.59 -51.02
C PHE A 441 19.59 0.87 -52.29
N GLY A 442 20.70 0.16 -52.48
CA GLY A 442 21.39 0.11 -53.73
C GLY A 442 20.43 -0.35 -54.82
N ALA A 443 20.13 0.56 -55.73
CA ALA A 443 19.54 0.19 -56.99
C ALA A 443 20.64 -0.50 -57.81
N ASP A 444 20.66 -1.81 -57.81
CA ASP A 444 21.33 -2.57 -58.86
C ASP A 444 20.23 -3.19 -59.73
N ALA A 445 19.99 -2.54 -60.87
CA ALA A 445 19.50 -3.19 -62.06
C ALA A 445 20.74 -3.72 -62.84
N PRO A 446 20.61 -4.70 -63.73
CA PRO A 446 19.85 -4.55 -64.95
C PRO A 446 18.71 -5.55 -65.12
#